data_762a8ee54bc48d4ef78d218c8cca48fc
#
_entry.id   762a8ee54bc48d4ef78d218c8cca48fc
#
_cell.length_a   1.000
_cell.length_b   1.000
_cell.length_c   1.000
_cell.angle_alpha   90.00
_cell.angle_beta   90.00
_cell.angle_gamma   90.00
#
_symmetry.space_group_name_H-M   'P 1'
#
loop_
_entity.id
_entity.type
_entity.pdbx_description
1 polymer ?
#
loop_
_entity_poly.entity_id
_entity_poly.type
_entity_poly.pdbx_seq_one_letter_code
_entity_poly.pdbx_strand_id
1 'polypeptide(L)'
;FPQLEKTILQRLQQNALTPFTSRMQAIFVDEYQDTNLLQEQLYFQLARCSGAALTVVGDDDQSLYRFRGATVDLFRDFPERCTSQLGCSPNTVFLRQNYRSSAPIIRFVSAFAALDPQYQQVRVPDKPPLLAASASDNNTPVLGLFRDSVESLATDLARFLLAVVRGPGCVIAGRRIRISREHGGSLSDCALLCNSPKEFTSGQPPRKRLPRLLKEALAANPAPLQVFNPRGQSLPRLTLITRLGGLLLLCLDPDRSVQLSSRRLDQQTRDTFDRWRDAATQWLQLEQQQAAALFVRRWADRAQPDQLQQWPRCTPCHELLYSLVQWLPEMQDLPDSQSLLQVFTNTLQTTGKLSRFNGRILTFPDRPELSQQSVLHLLQFCLAPVAAEQATVDETLFDTQPADSLSILSIHQSKGLEFPLVIVDIGSDLANPRPSNAFRRFPDLPGTPHLQEDLLRCFSPLQQPTRSGRDRAFDDLYRQYFVAFSRPQDVLVLTGLRSAAPGGDVQNIAAGCTRAGLDMWTPQTLVEI
;
A
#
# COMPACT_ATOMS: atom_id res chain seq x y z
N PHE A 1 9.09 1.22 16.42
CA PHE A 1 8.62 2.58 16.78
C PHE A 1 7.86 2.63 18.11
N PRO A 2 6.82 1.81 18.42
CA PRO A 2 6.03 1.94 19.67
C PRO A 2 6.87 1.86 20.94
N GLN A 3 7.98 1.10 20.92
CA GLN A 3 8.87 0.97 22.07
C GLN A 3 9.70 2.25 22.31
N LEU A 4 10.04 2.96 21.23
CA LEU A 4 10.70 4.27 21.31
C LEU A 4 9.74 5.32 21.89
N GLU A 5 8.51 5.38 21.37
CA GLU A 5 7.47 6.30 21.85
C GLU A 5 7.19 6.07 23.35
N LYS A 6 7.06 4.81 23.78
CA LYS A 6 6.90 4.44 25.19
C LYS A 6 8.08 4.88 26.04
N THR A 7 9.32 4.69 25.57
CA THR A 7 10.53 5.08 26.31
C THR A 7 10.61 6.60 26.47
N ILE A 8 10.27 7.36 25.41
CA ILE A 8 10.25 8.83 25.48
C ILE A 8 9.18 9.29 26.48
N LEU A 9 7.97 8.70 26.42
CA LEU A 9 6.89 9.04 27.36
C LEU A 9 7.31 8.79 28.81
N GLN A 10 7.95 7.65 29.12
CA GLN A 10 8.47 7.34 30.44
C GLN A 10 9.53 8.37 30.90
N ARG A 11 10.46 8.76 30.03
CA ARG A 11 11.46 9.77 30.33
C ARG A 11 10.88 11.16 30.59
N LEU A 12 9.84 11.52 29.83
CA LEU A 12 9.08 12.76 30.07
C LEU A 12 8.39 12.76 31.44
N GLN A 13 7.74 11.64 31.80
CA GLN A 13 7.10 11.47 33.11
C GLN A 13 8.10 11.55 34.29
N GLN A 14 9.34 11.15 34.06
CA GLN A 14 10.44 11.22 35.03
C GLN A 14 11.18 12.57 35.01
N ASN A 15 10.74 13.55 34.23
CA ASN A 15 11.41 14.84 34.02
C ASN A 15 12.85 14.72 33.48
N ALA A 16 13.24 13.58 32.91
CA ALA A 16 14.57 13.34 32.41
C ALA A 16 14.89 14.11 31.11
N LEU A 17 13.89 14.73 30.48
CA LEU A 17 14.03 15.51 29.24
C LEU A 17 13.81 17.02 29.44
N THR A 18 13.87 17.50 30.69
CA THR A 18 13.69 18.93 31.01
C THR A 18 14.57 19.88 30.19
N PRO A 19 15.89 19.60 29.94
CA PRO A 19 16.70 20.48 29.12
C PRO A 19 16.21 20.63 27.67
N PHE A 20 15.49 19.63 27.17
CA PHE A 20 14.88 19.66 25.85
C PHE A 20 13.52 20.39 25.89
N THR A 21 12.64 19.99 26.83
CA THR A 21 11.27 20.52 26.91
C THR A 21 11.25 21.99 27.30
N SER A 22 12.17 22.47 28.14
CA SER A 22 12.25 23.88 28.54
C SER A 22 12.53 24.86 27.39
N ARG A 23 12.95 24.38 26.24
CA ARG A 23 13.18 25.18 25.04
C ARG A 23 12.00 25.22 24.07
N MET A 24 10.99 24.37 24.27
CA MET A 24 9.84 24.27 23.41
C MET A 24 8.87 25.41 23.70
N GLN A 25 8.50 26.14 22.67
CA GLN A 25 7.51 27.23 22.73
C GLN A 25 6.19 26.86 22.08
N ALA A 26 6.22 25.97 21.08
CA ALA A 26 5.05 25.47 20.37
C ALA A 26 5.26 24.02 19.93
N ILE A 27 4.17 23.29 19.86
CA ILE A 27 4.10 21.91 19.36
C ILE A 27 3.07 21.91 18.25
N PHE A 28 3.47 21.51 17.03
CA PHE A 28 2.58 21.34 15.91
C PHE A 28 2.49 19.86 15.56
N VAL A 29 1.28 19.34 15.47
CA VAL A 29 1.02 17.96 15.07
C VAL A 29 0.16 17.99 13.82
N ASP A 30 0.74 17.56 12.71
CA ASP A 30 0.04 17.40 11.44
C ASP A 30 -0.55 16.01 11.31
N GLU A 31 -1.54 15.85 10.44
CA GLU A 31 -2.25 14.58 10.20
C GLU A 31 -2.76 13.93 11.50
N TYR A 32 -3.30 14.74 12.41
CA TYR A 32 -3.66 14.26 13.75
C TYR A 32 -4.72 13.15 13.75
N GLN A 33 -5.55 13.03 12.71
CA GLN A 33 -6.52 11.95 12.54
C GLN A 33 -5.87 10.56 12.42
N ASP A 34 -4.56 10.48 12.18
CA ASP A 34 -3.79 9.24 12.11
C ASP A 34 -3.05 8.92 13.43
N THR A 35 -3.28 9.72 14.45
CA THR A 35 -2.67 9.56 15.78
C THR A 35 -3.24 8.34 16.51
N ASN A 36 -2.37 7.57 17.14
CA ASN A 36 -2.74 6.54 18.10
C ASN A 36 -2.72 7.08 19.55
N LEU A 37 -3.29 6.30 20.45
CA LEU A 37 -3.43 6.73 21.85
C LEU A 37 -2.09 7.02 22.55
N LEU A 38 -1.03 6.25 22.23
CA LEU A 38 0.29 6.44 22.83
C LEU A 38 0.94 7.74 22.33
N GLN A 39 0.78 8.05 21.06
CA GLN A 39 1.24 9.30 20.47
C GLN A 39 0.50 10.51 21.06
N GLU A 40 -0.81 10.41 21.22
CA GLU A 40 -1.57 11.49 21.85
C GLU A 40 -1.10 11.75 23.28
N GLN A 41 -0.91 10.69 24.09
CA GLN A 41 -0.36 10.83 25.44
C GLN A 41 1.02 11.50 25.43
N LEU A 42 1.85 11.21 24.45
CA LEU A 42 3.14 11.84 24.27
C LEU A 42 3.00 13.35 23.99
N TYR A 43 2.08 13.74 23.11
CA TYR A 43 1.85 15.15 22.77
C TYR A 43 1.34 15.95 23.99
N PHE A 44 0.36 15.43 24.72
CA PHE A 44 -0.13 16.07 25.94
C PHE A 44 0.95 16.14 27.02
N GLN A 45 1.78 15.10 27.17
CA GLN A 45 2.86 15.13 28.15
C GLN A 45 3.94 16.15 27.78
N LEU A 46 4.29 16.26 26.50
CA LEU A 46 5.22 17.28 26.00
C LEU A 46 4.67 18.69 26.27
N ALA A 47 3.41 18.94 25.97
CA ALA A 47 2.77 20.23 26.24
C ALA A 47 2.79 20.58 27.74
N ARG A 48 2.48 19.60 28.61
CA ARG A 48 2.52 19.81 30.08
C ARG A 48 3.93 20.10 30.60
N CYS A 49 4.94 19.35 30.14
CA CYS A 49 6.32 19.50 30.62
C CYS A 49 6.98 20.79 30.10
N SER A 50 6.58 21.27 28.95
CA SER A 50 7.18 22.48 28.33
C SER A 50 6.41 23.76 28.62
N GLY A 51 5.11 23.67 28.89
CA GLY A 51 4.20 24.81 28.88
C GLY A 51 3.94 25.35 27.46
N ALA A 52 4.36 24.63 26.42
CA ALA A 52 4.23 25.05 25.02
C ALA A 52 2.78 24.95 24.53
N ALA A 53 2.39 25.86 23.65
CA ALA A 53 1.12 25.79 22.96
C ALA A 53 1.06 24.53 22.06
N LEU A 54 -0.03 23.75 22.15
CA LEU A 54 -0.26 22.59 21.29
C LEU A 54 -1.26 22.97 20.20
N THR A 55 -0.85 22.82 18.95
CA THR A 55 -1.68 22.97 17.76
C THR A 55 -1.75 21.66 17.00
N VAL A 56 -2.95 21.16 16.73
CA VAL A 56 -3.17 19.96 15.94
C VAL A 56 -3.88 20.33 14.63
N VAL A 57 -3.48 19.72 13.55
CA VAL A 57 -4.08 19.90 12.22
C VAL A 57 -4.45 18.54 11.66
N GLY A 58 -5.61 18.43 11.02
CA GLY A 58 -6.05 17.18 10.43
C GLY A 58 -7.39 17.28 9.72
N ASP A 59 -7.79 16.15 9.14
CA ASP A 59 -9.07 15.97 8.47
C ASP A 59 -9.61 14.56 8.75
N ASP A 60 -10.70 14.47 9.49
CA ASP A 60 -11.32 13.20 9.89
C ASP A 60 -11.78 12.35 8.69
N ASP A 61 -12.15 12.99 7.58
CA ASP A 61 -12.48 12.29 6.33
C ASP A 61 -11.24 11.66 5.64
N GLN A 62 -10.01 11.98 6.09
CA GLN A 62 -8.76 11.44 5.55
C GLN A 62 -8.05 10.44 6.49
N SER A 63 -8.73 9.95 7.54
CA SER A 63 -8.17 8.94 8.44
C SER A 63 -8.14 7.56 7.76
N LEU A 64 -6.95 7.04 7.44
CA LEU A 64 -6.76 5.79 6.71
C LEU A 64 -5.99 4.71 7.49
N TYR A 65 -5.38 5.04 8.63
CA TYR A 65 -4.41 4.18 9.32
C TYR A 65 -4.96 3.48 10.56
N ARG A 66 -6.28 3.23 10.62
CA ARG A 66 -6.88 2.47 11.73
C ARG A 66 -6.23 1.11 11.95
N PHE A 67 -5.84 0.43 10.87
CA PHE A 67 -5.13 -0.86 10.95
C PHE A 67 -3.73 -0.77 11.60
N ARG A 68 -3.20 0.45 11.81
CA ARG A 68 -1.97 0.73 12.57
C ARG A 68 -2.25 1.24 13.99
N GLY A 69 -3.51 1.19 14.43
CA GLY A 69 -3.93 1.63 15.76
C GLY A 69 -4.30 3.11 15.84
N ALA A 70 -4.34 3.83 14.73
CA ALA A 70 -4.90 5.18 14.69
C ALA A 70 -6.42 5.11 14.98
N THR A 71 -6.94 6.13 15.65
CA THR A 71 -8.38 6.26 15.85
C THR A 71 -8.84 7.70 15.65
N VAL A 72 -9.77 7.88 14.74
CA VAL A 72 -10.36 9.19 14.43
C VAL A 72 -11.10 9.79 15.64
N ASP A 73 -11.50 8.95 16.60
CA ASP A 73 -12.15 9.41 17.84
C ASP A 73 -11.26 10.41 18.61
N LEU A 74 -9.92 10.23 18.58
CA LEU A 74 -9.00 11.16 19.22
C LEU A 74 -9.05 12.55 18.60
N PHE A 75 -9.24 12.63 17.30
CA PHE A 75 -9.36 13.91 16.58
C PHE A 75 -10.74 14.54 16.77
N ARG A 76 -11.80 13.74 16.62
CA ARG A 76 -13.17 14.22 16.83
C ARG A 76 -13.39 14.76 18.24
N ASP A 77 -12.91 14.03 19.24
CA ASP A 77 -13.12 14.33 20.66
C ASP A 77 -11.95 15.15 21.25
N PHE A 78 -11.09 15.74 20.41
CA PHE A 78 -9.92 16.50 20.84
C PHE A 78 -10.24 17.68 21.76
N PRO A 79 -11.33 18.45 21.57
CA PRO A 79 -11.66 19.55 22.47
C PRO A 79 -11.88 19.10 23.93
N GLU A 80 -12.66 18.04 24.14
CA GLU A 80 -12.92 17.48 25.47
C GLU A 80 -11.67 16.88 26.08
N ARG A 81 -10.86 16.20 25.26
CA ARG A 81 -9.60 15.60 25.69
C ARG A 81 -8.56 16.65 26.04
N CYS A 82 -8.46 17.73 25.27
CA CYS A 82 -7.60 18.85 25.55
C CYS A 82 -7.97 19.53 26.87
N THR A 83 -9.26 19.77 27.09
CA THR A 83 -9.77 20.34 28.34
C THR A 83 -9.46 19.44 29.54
N SER A 84 -9.69 18.12 29.39
CA SER A 84 -9.38 17.13 30.43
C SER A 84 -7.89 17.00 30.72
N GLN A 85 -7.01 17.07 29.71
CA GLN A 85 -5.60 16.80 29.84
C GLN A 85 -4.76 18.04 30.15
N LEU A 86 -5.13 19.20 29.62
CA LEU A 86 -4.38 20.45 29.76
C LEU A 86 -5.09 21.54 30.54
N GLY A 87 -6.37 21.31 30.92
CA GLY A 87 -7.16 22.28 31.66
C GLY A 87 -7.61 23.50 30.86
N CYS A 88 -7.47 23.47 29.52
CA CYS A 88 -7.87 24.57 28.66
C CYS A 88 -8.65 24.05 27.44
N SER A 89 -9.68 24.80 27.04
CA SER A 89 -10.41 24.51 25.81
C SER A 89 -9.65 25.02 24.59
N PRO A 90 -9.47 24.19 23.53
CA PRO A 90 -8.79 24.63 22.33
C PRO A 90 -9.67 25.58 21.51
N ASN A 91 -9.02 26.46 20.72
CA ASN A 91 -9.71 27.22 19.69
C ASN A 91 -9.76 26.38 18.41
N THR A 92 -10.96 26.18 17.86
CA THR A 92 -11.18 25.39 16.63
C THR A 92 -11.33 26.32 15.43
N VAL A 93 -10.53 26.07 14.40
CA VAL A 93 -10.57 26.79 13.13
C VAL A 93 -10.79 25.82 11.98
N PHE A 94 -11.82 26.05 11.17
CA PHE A 94 -12.10 25.25 9.98
C PHE A 94 -11.50 25.90 8.74
N LEU A 95 -10.55 25.21 8.10
CA LEU A 95 -10.00 25.59 6.81
C LEU A 95 -10.93 25.12 5.70
N ARG A 96 -11.81 26.00 5.23
CA ARG A 96 -12.87 25.66 4.28
C ARG A 96 -12.43 25.75 2.83
N GLN A 97 -11.47 26.59 2.54
CA GLN A 97 -11.07 26.92 1.18
C GLN A 97 -10.11 25.84 0.64
N ASN A 98 -10.53 25.16 -0.42
CA ASN A 98 -9.72 24.16 -1.10
C ASN A 98 -9.04 24.80 -2.31
N TYR A 99 -7.71 24.78 -2.31
CA TYR A 99 -6.86 25.37 -3.35
C TYR A 99 -6.40 24.36 -4.40
N ARG A 100 -6.65 23.06 -4.19
CA ARG A 100 -6.21 21.98 -5.06
C ARG A 100 -7.16 21.73 -6.21
N SER A 101 -8.41 21.47 -5.90
CA SER A 101 -9.36 20.84 -6.84
C SER A 101 -10.33 21.85 -7.44
N SER A 102 -10.75 21.57 -8.67
CA SER A 102 -11.78 22.35 -9.35
C SER A 102 -13.14 22.23 -8.66
N ALA A 103 -14.01 23.23 -8.88
CA ALA A 103 -15.31 23.30 -8.22
C ALA A 103 -16.22 22.06 -8.47
N PRO A 104 -16.28 21.44 -9.67
CA PRO A 104 -17.03 20.21 -9.86
C PRO A 104 -16.54 19.05 -8.99
N ILE A 105 -15.22 18.90 -8.83
CA ILE A 105 -14.62 17.85 -7.99
C ILE A 105 -14.99 18.09 -6.52
N ILE A 106 -14.89 19.32 -6.04
CA ILE A 106 -15.24 19.66 -4.65
C ILE A 106 -16.70 19.39 -4.36
N ARG A 107 -17.60 19.75 -5.27
CA ARG A 107 -19.04 19.43 -5.15
C ARG A 107 -19.27 17.93 -5.09
N PHE A 108 -18.59 17.16 -5.96
CA PHE A 108 -18.68 15.71 -5.99
C PHE A 108 -18.20 15.08 -4.66
N VAL A 109 -17.02 15.46 -4.19
CA VAL A 109 -16.42 14.94 -2.94
C VAL A 109 -17.29 15.29 -1.74
N SER A 110 -17.81 16.52 -1.68
CA SER A 110 -18.70 16.96 -0.60
C SER A 110 -20.04 16.19 -0.62
N ALA A 111 -20.61 15.97 -1.80
CA ALA A 111 -21.82 15.17 -1.98
C ALA A 111 -21.60 13.71 -1.56
N PHE A 112 -20.46 13.12 -1.95
CA PHE A 112 -20.08 11.77 -1.55
C PHE A 112 -19.96 11.64 -0.03
N ALA A 113 -19.26 12.55 0.63
CA ALA A 113 -19.13 12.55 2.09
C ALA A 113 -20.46 12.73 2.82
N ALA A 114 -21.45 13.35 2.20
CA ALA A 114 -22.78 13.61 2.78
C ALA A 114 -23.80 12.48 2.56
N LEU A 115 -23.48 11.48 1.75
CA LEU A 115 -24.44 10.45 1.31
C LEU A 115 -25.01 9.60 2.44
N ASP A 116 -24.15 9.12 3.34
CA ASP A 116 -24.57 8.20 4.41
C ASP A 116 -24.83 8.98 5.71
N PRO A 117 -26.10 9.04 6.18
CA PRO A 117 -26.41 9.75 7.42
C PRO A 117 -25.69 9.18 8.66
N GLN A 118 -25.39 7.89 8.66
CA GLN A 118 -24.65 7.29 9.77
C GLN A 118 -23.18 7.67 9.76
N TYR A 119 -22.58 7.84 8.57
CA TYR A 119 -21.23 8.36 8.45
C TYR A 119 -21.15 9.81 8.93
N GLN A 120 -22.17 10.63 8.63
CA GLN A 120 -22.22 12.02 9.12
C GLN A 120 -22.15 12.12 10.66
N GLN A 121 -22.70 11.16 11.37
CA GLN A 121 -22.70 11.15 12.85
C GLN A 121 -21.30 10.93 13.46
N VAL A 122 -20.34 10.42 12.68
CA VAL A 122 -18.98 10.13 13.18
C VAL A 122 -17.94 11.13 12.68
N ARG A 123 -18.34 12.07 11.87
CA ARG A 123 -17.50 13.20 11.47
C ARG A 123 -17.37 14.22 12.59
N VAL A 124 -16.36 15.09 12.45
CA VAL A 124 -16.22 16.24 13.36
C VAL A 124 -17.53 17.04 13.33
N PRO A 125 -18.10 17.35 14.51
CA PRO A 125 -19.33 18.12 14.60
C PRO A 125 -19.19 19.50 13.92
N ASP A 126 -20.29 19.97 13.34
CA ASP A 126 -20.39 21.30 12.69
C ASP A 126 -19.34 21.56 11.59
N LYS A 127 -18.71 20.51 11.04
CA LYS A 127 -17.76 20.63 9.94
C LYS A 127 -18.41 21.27 8.71
N PRO A 128 -17.98 22.48 8.32
CA PRO A 128 -18.58 23.19 7.20
C PRO A 128 -18.19 22.54 5.85
N PRO A 129 -19.00 22.74 4.78
CA PRO A 129 -18.65 22.26 3.46
C PRO A 129 -17.41 22.97 2.91
N LEU A 130 -16.65 22.23 2.09
CA LEU A 130 -15.50 22.78 1.36
C LEU A 130 -15.96 23.75 0.28
N LEU A 131 -15.17 24.80 0.06
CA LEU A 131 -15.35 25.82 -0.95
C LEU A 131 -14.17 25.80 -1.93
N ALA A 132 -14.45 25.91 -3.21
CA ALA A 132 -13.39 26.10 -4.20
C ALA A 132 -12.75 27.49 -4.04
N ALA A 133 -11.42 27.54 -3.93
CA ALA A 133 -10.69 28.79 -3.83
C ALA A 133 -10.58 29.51 -5.17
N SER A 134 -10.54 28.75 -6.23
CA SER A 134 -10.31 29.27 -7.57
C SER A 134 -11.62 29.33 -8.34
N ALA A 135 -11.90 30.49 -8.93
CA ALA A 135 -12.69 30.60 -10.15
C ALA A 135 -11.86 30.04 -11.33
N SER A 136 -11.32 28.81 -11.20
CA SER A 136 -10.68 28.19 -12.35
C SER A 136 -11.77 28.03 -13.43
N ASP A 137 -11.47 28.49 -14.65
CA ASP A 137 -12.33 28.27 -15.83
C ASP A 137 -12.52 26.78 -16.12
N ASN A 138 -11.78 25.91 -15.40
CA ASN A 138 -11.89 24.47 -15.49
C ASN A 138 -13.11 23.96 -14.72
N ASN A 139 -14.24 23.93 -15.41
CA ASN A 139 -15.51 23.41 -14.93
C ASN A 139 -15.79 22.01 -15.54
N THR A 140 -14.73 21.20 -15.68
CA THR A 140 -14.85 19.83 -16.20
C THR A 140 -15.68 19.00 -15.24
N PRO A 141 -16.78 18.35 -15.72
CA PRO A 141 -17.57 17.47 -14.86
C PRO A 141 -16.75 16.26 -14.43
N VAL A 142 -17.17 15.58 -13.37
CA VAL A 142 -16.64 14.26 -13.03
C VAL A 142 -17.02 13.27 -14.11
N LEU A 143 -16.09 12.45 -14.56
CA LEU A 143 -16.27 11.53 -15.67
C LEU A 143 -16.45 10.11 -15.16
N GLY A 144 -17.25 9.30 -15.88
CA GLY A 144 -17.41 7.88 -15.67
C GLY A 144 -17.00 7.08 -16.90
N LEU A 145 -16.12 6.11 -16.74
CA LEU A 145 -15.76 5.17 -17.80
C LEU A 145 -16.02 3.75 -17.32
N PHE A 146 -17.15 3.19 -17.75
CA PHE A 146 -17.61 1.88 -17.30
C PHE A 146 -17.78 0.93 -18.49
N ARG A 147 -17.30 -0.31 -18.34
CA ARG A 147 -17.37 -1.34 -19.40
C ARG A 147 -17.79 -2.68 -18.81
N ASP A 148 -18.21 -3.61 -19.69
CA ASP A 148 -18.68 -4.93 -19.28
C ASP A 148 -17.51 -5.89 -18.96
N SER A 149 -16.31 -5.59 -19.47
CA SER A 149 -15.09 -6.39 -19.20
C SER A 149 -13.91 -5.50 -18.81
N VAL A 150 -12.96 -6.09 -18.06
CA VAL A 150 -11.75 -5.38 -17.64
C VAL A 150 -10.83 -5.11 -18.83
N GLU A 151 -10.86 -5.97 -19.85
CA GLU A 151 -10.09 -5.85 -21.08
C GLU A 151 -10.54 -4.64 -21.91
N SER A 152 -11.87 -4.50 -22.13
CA SER A 152 -12.40 -3.33 -22.83
C SER A 152 -12.19 -2.05 -22.05
N LEU A 153 -12.31 -2.12 -20.71
CA LEU A 153 -12.03 -1.01 -19.82
C LEU A 153 -10.58 -0.52 -19.95
N ALA A 154 -9.61 -1.43 -19.93
CA ALA A 154 -8.19 -1.10 -20.06
C ALA A 154 -7.87 -0.47 -21.43
N THR A 155 -8.47 -0.99 -22.50
CA THR A 155 -8.29 -0.48 -23.86
C THR A 155 -8.82 0.94 -24.00
N ASP A 156 -10.03 1.20 -23.50
CA ASP A 156 -10.65 2.52 -23.60
C ASP A 156 -10.00 3.54 -22.68
N LEU A 157 -9.54 3.13 -21.48
CA LEU A 157 -8.72 3.98 -20.62
C LEU A 157 -7.41 4.39 -21.28
N ALA A 158 -6.72 3.43 -21.93
CA ALA A 158 -5.47 3.74 -22.65
C ALA A 158 -5.73 4.74 -23.77
N ARG A 159 -6.83 4.56 -24.55
CA ARG A 159 -7.23 5.48 -25.62
C ARG A 159 -7.56 6.87 -25.07
N PHE A 160 -8.30 6.95 -23.97
CA PHE A 160 -8.63 8.20 -23.30
C PHE A 160 -7.36 8.93 -22.83
N LEU A 161 -6.47 8.25 -22.11
CA LEU A 161 -5.21 8.84 -21.63
C LEU A 161 -4.37 9.39 -22.77
N LEU A 162 -4.20 8.60 -23.85
CA LEU A 162 -3.45 9.03 -25.03
C LEU A 162 -4.05 10.28 -25.66
N ALA A 163 -5.36 10.31 -25.81
CA ALA A 163 -6.05 11.46 -26.39
C ALA A 163 -5.92 12.72 -25.54
N VAL A 164 -6.04 12.59 -24.21
CA VAL A 164 -6.02 13.73 -23.28
C VAL A 164 -4.62 14.26 -23.04
N VAL A 165 -3.61 13.38 -22.98
CA VAL A 165 -2.23 13.78 -22.65
C VAL A 165 -1.42 14.16 -23.88
N ARG A 166 -1.47 13.36 -24.95
CA ARG A 166 -0.64 13.56 -26.17
C ARG A 166 -1.43 13.99 -27.39
N GLY A 167 -2.73 13.69 -27.42
CA GLY A 167 -3.59 13.95 -28.55
C GLY A 167 -4.28 15.32 -28.51
N PRO A 168 -5.29 15.49 -29.37
CA PRO A 168 -6.05 16.71 -29.47
C PRO A 168 -6.98 16.98 -28.27
N GLY A 169 -7.01 16.08 -27.29
CA GLY A 169 -7.97 16.03 -26.20
C GLY A 169 -9.27 15.29 -26.55
N CYS A 170 -10.09 15.06 -25.55
CA CYS A 170 -11.43 14.48 -25.71
C CYS A 170 -12.48 15.59 -25.59
N VAL A 171 -13.47 15.60 -26.49
CA VAL A 171 -14.61 16.52 -26.38
C VAL A 171 -15.74 15.81 -25.64
N ILE A 172 -16.05 16.28 -24.43
CA ILE A 172 -17.05 15.72 -23.55
C ILE A 172 -18.00 16.82 -23.10
N ALA A 173 -19.30 16.63 -23.27
CA ALA A 173 -20.32 17.63 -22.95
C ALA A 173 -20.03 19.01 -23.60
N GLY A 174 -19.56 19.02 -24.84
CA GLY A 174 -19.20 20.24 -25.57
C GLY A 174 -17.90 20.90 -25.15
N ARG A 175 -17.13 20.30 -24.24
CA ARG A 175 -15.85 20.82 -23.76
C ARG A 175 -14.71 19.92 -24.15
N ARG A 176 -13.57 20.53 -24.49
CA ARG A 176 -12.34 19.80 -24.80
C ARG A 176 -11.55 19.59 -23.52
N ILE A 177 -11.41 18.35 -23.11
CA ILE A 177 -10.57 17.93 -21.96
C ILE A 177 -9.18 17.61 -22.51
N ARG A 178 -8.18 18.30 -22.01
CA ARG A 178 -6.78 18.10 -22.31
C ARG A 178 -5.95 18.49 -21.09
N ILE A 179 -5.00 17.64 -20.71
CA ILE A 179 -3.99 18.00 -19.72
C ILE A 179 -2.91 18.77 -20.45
N SER A 180 -2.87 20.07 -20.20
CA SER A 180 -1.91 20.98 -20.83
C SER A 180 -1.21 21.74 -19.72
N ARG A 181 0.10 21.54 -19.61
CA ARG A 181 0.98 22.44 -18.87
C ARG A 181 1.80 23.24 -19.85
N GLU A 182 2.51 24.27 -19.39
CA GLU A 182 3.36 25.16 -20.21
C GLU A 182 4.36 24.41 -21.11
N HIS A 183 4.71 23.17 -20.76
CA HIS A 183 5.67 22.33 -21.49
C HIS A 183 5.02 21.10 -22.17
N GLY A 184 3.71 21.09 -22.36
CA GLY A 184 2.95 19.94 -22.84
C GLY A 184 2.59 18.96 -21.71
N GLY A 185 1.43 18.28 -21.84
CA GLY A 185 0.97 17.31 -20.86
C GLY A 185 1.87 16.07 -20.83
N SER A 186 2.05 15.50 -19.65
CA SER A 186 2.83 14.28 -19.40
C SER A 186 1.96 13.21 -18.76
N LEU A 187 2.28 11.95 -18.98
CA LEU A 187 1.68 10.84 -18.23
C LEU A 187 1.98 10.91 -16.73
N SER A 188 3.06 11.57 -16.34
CA SER A 188 3.37 11.81 -14.93
C SER A 188 2.37 12.75 -14.23
N ASP A 189 1.55 13.46 -15.00
CA ASP A 189 0.44 14.28 -14.51
C ASP A 189 -0.83 13.45 -14.25
N CYS A 190 -0.78 12.14 -14.52
CA CYS A 190 -1.89 11.21 -14.40
C CYS A 190 -1.61 10.12 -13.37
N ALA A 191 -2.64 9.76 -12.59
CA ALA A 191 -2.58 8.61 -11.70
C ALA A 191 -3.81 7.71 -11.83
N LEU A 192 -3.59 6.39 -11.76
CA LEU A 192 -4.63 5.40 -11.52
C LEU A 192 -4.58 5.00 -10.05
N LEU A 193 -5.62 5.34 -9.30
CA LEU A 193 -5.79 4.94 -7.91
C LEU A 193 -6.70 3.71 -7.83
N CYS A 194 -6.23 2.68 -7.18
CA CYS A 194 -6.98 1.44 -7.02
C CYS A 194 -6.88 0.93 -5.57
N ASN A 195 -7.81 0.07 -5.19
CA ASN A 195 -7.78 -0.56 -3.88
C ASN A 195 -6.54 -1.45 -3.69
N SER A 196 -6.09 -2.07 -4.79
CA SER A 196 -4.87 -2.85 -4.83
C SER A 196 -4.19 -2.71 -6.20
N PRO A 197 -2.97 -2.19 -6.28
CA PRO A 197 -2.23 -2.00 -7.52
C PRO A 197 -1.64 -3.29 -8.10
N LYS A 198 -1.93 -4.46 -7.49
CA LYS A 198 -1.44 -5.76 -7.98
C LYS A 198 -1.90 -6.03 -9.42
N GLU A 199 -0.96 -6.50 -10.24
CA GLU A 199 -1.20 -6.80 -11.66
C GLU A 199 -1.99 -8.10 -11.88
N PHE A 200 -1.96 -9.03 -10.92
CA PHE A 200 -2.62 -10.32 -11.00
C PHE A 200 -3.45 -10.64 -9.74
N THR A 201 -4.45 -11.51 -9.91
CA THR A 201 -5.20 -12.07 -8.78
C THR A 201 -4.38 -13.13 -8.06
N SER A 202 -4.72 -13.40 -6.79
CA SER A 202 -4.11 -14.47 -5.99
C SER A 202 -4.61 -15.89 -6.34
N GLY A 203 -5.63 -16.01 -7.23
CA GLY A 203 -6.20 -17.32 -7.62
C GLY A 203 -5.26 -18.12 -8.55
N GLN A 204 -5.55 -19.42 -8.69
CA GLN A 204 -4.89 -20.30 -9.65
C GLN A 204 -5.91 -20.78 -10.70
N PRO A 205 -5.68 -20.54 -12.01
CA PRO A 205 -4.62 -19.69 -12.56
C PRO A 205 -4.82 -18.20 -12.24
N PRO A 206 -3.75 -17.43 -12.11
CA PRO A 206 -3.84 -16.00 -11.84
C PRO A 206 -4.43 -15.28 -13.06
N ARG A 207 -5.42 -14.41 -12.81
CA ARG A 207 -6.04 -13.58 -13.85
C ARG A 207 -5.43 -12.19 -13.85
N LYS A 208 -5.27 -11.58 -15.04
CA LYS A 208 -4.82 -10.20 -15.19
C LYS A 208 -5.86 -9.25 -14.57
N ARG A 209 -5.38 -8.23 -13.89
CA ARG A 209 -6.20 -7.14 -13.34
C ARG A 209 -6.04 -5.87 -14.19
N LEU A 210 -6.86 -4.86 -13.94
CA LEU A 210 -6.82 -3.59 -14.65
C LEU A 210 -5.41 -2.98 -14.73
N PRO A 211 -4.58 -2.93 -13.66
CA PRO A 211 -3.20 -2.42 -13.75
C PRO A 211 -2.35 -3.11 -14.83
N ARG A 212 -2.44 -4.44 -14.93
CA ARG A 212 -1.70 -5.23 -15.94
C ARG A 212 -2.20 -4.97 -17.35
N LEU A 213 -3.51 -5.03 -17.53
CA LEU A 213 -4.14 -4.84 -18.84
C LEU A 213 -3.92 -3.43 -19.38
N LEU A 214 -4.00 -2.41 -18.51
CA LEU A 214 -3.71 -1.02 -18.89
C LEU A 214 -2.25 -0.84 -19.30
N LYS A 215 -1.31 -1.44 -18.56
CA LYS A 215 0.10 -1.44 -18.92
C LYS A 215 0.34 -2.06 -20.30
N GLU A 216 -0.28 -3.20 -20.59
CA GLU A 216 -0.20 -3.85 -21.89
C GLU A 216 -0.82 -3.00 -23.01
N ALA A 217 -1.97 -2.39 -22.76
CA ALA A 217 -2.65 -1.52 -23.74
C ALA A 217 -1.84 -0.25 -24.04
N LEU A 218 -1.18 0.35 -23.05
CA LEU A 218 -0.30 1.50 -23.25
C LEU A 218 1.00 1.11 -23.97
N ALA A 219 1.56 -0.07 -23.69
CA ALA A 219 2.76 -0.59 -24.33
C ALA A 219 2.54 -1.00 -25.80
N ALA A 220 1.32 -1.38 -26.16
CA ALA A 220 0.96 -1.75 -27.54
C ALA A 220 0.87 -0.55 -28.49
N ASN A 221 0.99 0.67 -28.00
CA ASN A 221 0.98 1.88 -28.83
C ASN A 221 2.29 1.98 -29.64
N PRO A 222 2.28 2.55 -30.88
CA PRO A 222 3.49 2.79 -31.67
C PRO A 222 4.58 3.59 -30.96
N ALA A 223 4.19 4.49 -30.04
CA ALA A 223 5.06 5.14 -29.07
C ALA A 223 4.75 4.57 -27.68
N PRO A 224 5.43 3.51 -27.23
CA PRO A 224 5.09 2.84 -25.99
C PRO A 224 5.20 3.79 -24.81
N LEU A 225 4.19 3.74 -23.94
CA LEU A 225 4.09 4.59 -22.77
C LEU A 225 4.43 3.78 -21.51
N GLN A 226 5.22 4.37 -20.66
CA GLN A 226 5.66 3.71 -19.43
C GLN A 226 4.60 3.81 -18.33
N VAL A 227 4.55 2.76 -17.51
CA VAL A 227 3.69 2.70 -16.33
C VAL A 227 4.58 2.46 -15.12
N PHE A 228 4.49 3.36 -14.15
CA PHE A 228 5.14 3.21 -12.85
C PHE A 228 4.18 2.54 -11.87
N ASN A 229 4.46 1.29 -11.53
CA ASN A 229 3.65 0.49 -10.60
C ASN A 229 4.58 -0.34 -9.70
N PRO A 230 5.22 0.26 -8.70
CA PRO A 230 6.19 -0.42 -7.85
C PRO A 230 5.61 -1.57 -7.02
N ARG A 231 4.30 -1.56 -6.75
CA ARG A 231 3.59 -2.64 -6.03
C ARG A 231 2.79 -3.58 -6.93
N GLY A 232 2.86 -3.39 -8.23
CA GLY A 232 2.05 -4.14 -9.19
C GLY A 232 2.45 -5.60 -9.29
N GLN A 233 3.73 -5.87 -9.16
CA GLN A 233 4.26 -7.22 -9.23
C GLN A 233 4.48 -7.78 -7.83
N SER A 234 4.06 -9.02 -7.67
CA SER A 234 4.35 -9.80 -6.48
C SER A 234 5.85 -10.10 -6.44
N LEU A 235 6.53 -9.65 -5.38
CA LEU A 235 7.96 -9.83 -5.19
C LEU A 235 8.46 -11.26 -5.53
N PRO A 236 7.80 -12.34 -5.06
CA PRO A 236 8.22 -13.72 -5.35
C PRO A 236 8.03 -14.15 -6.81
N ARG A 237 7.42 -13.34 -7.66
CA ARG A 237 7.20 -13.63 -9.09
C ARG A 237 8.12 -12.84 -10.02
N LEU A 238 8.87 -11.89 -9.48
CA LEU A 238 9.86 -11.15 -10.26
C LEU A 238 10.99 -12.09 -10.68
N THR A 239 11.41 -12.00 -11.93
CA THR A 239 12.45 -12.90 -12.50
C THR A 239 13.72 -12.89 -11.66
N LEU A 240 14.19 -11.71 -11.25
CA LEU A 240 15.34 -11.56 -10.37
C LEU A 240 15.16 -12.31 -9.03
N ILE A 241 14.04 -12.11 -8.36
CA ILE A 241 13.76 -12.73 -7.05
C ILE A 241 13.53 -14.24 -7.19
N THR A 242 12.86 -14.65 -8.24
CA THR A 242 12.65 -16.07 -8.57
C THR A 242 13.98 -16.79 -8.76
N ARG A 243 14.90 -16.20 -9.51
CA ARG A 243 16.24 -16.78 -9.73
C ARG A 243 17.09 -16.73 -8.47
N LEU A 244 17.20 -15.59 -7.81
CA LEU A 244 17.98 -15.47 -6.56
C LEU A 244 17.47 -16.38 -5.46
N GLY A 245 16.14 -16.42 -5.26
CA GLY A 245 15.52 -17.34 -4.28
C GLY A 245 15.81 -18.79 -4.63
N GLY A 246 15.71 -19.16 -5.90
CA GLY A 246 16.03 -20.50 -6.37
C GLY A 246 17.51 -20.87 -6.21
N LEU A 247 18.43 -19.99 -6.57
CA LEU A 247 19.86 -20.19 -6.38
C LEU A 247 20.22 -20.34 -4.89
N LEU A 248 19.63 -19.52 -4.01
CA LEU A 248 19.77 -19.67 -2.56
C LEU A 248 19.29 -21.03 -2.09
N LEU A 249 18.11 -21.47 -2.54
CA LEU A 249 17.56 -22.79 -2.18
C LEU A 249 18.44 -23.93 -2.66
N LEU A 250 18.98 -23.86 -3.89
CA LEU A 250 19.89 -24.86 -4.42
C LEU A 250 21.24 -24.92 -3.65
N CYS A 251 21.72 -23.77 -3.17
CA CYS A 251 22.90 -23.71 -2.30
C CYS A 251 22.64 -24.28 -0.90
N LEU A 252 21.45 -24.00 -0.32
CA LEU A 252 21.16 -24.28 1.09
C LEU A 252 20.57 -25.66 1.33
N ASP A 253 19.66 -26.10 0.45
CA ASP A 253 18.85 -27.33 0.59
C ASP A 253 18.63 -27.96 -0.80
N PRO A 254 19.71 -28.49 -1.45
CA PRO A 254 19.66 -28.93 -2.83
C PRO A 254 18.69 -30.10 -3.07
N ASP A 255 18.59 -31.01 -2.11
CA ASP A 255 17.75 -32.21 -2.13
C ASP A 255 16.34 -32.02 -1.54
N ARG A 256 15.99 -30.79 -1.13
CA ARG A 256 14.71 -30.43 -0.51
C ARG A 256 14.46 -31.09 0.85
N SER A 257 15.44 -31.76 1.45
CA SER A 257 15.25 -32.50 2.69
C SER A 257 14.81 -31.61 3.85
N VAL A 258 15.40 -30.43 3.98
CA VAL A 258 15.06 -29.44 5.01
C VAL A 258 13.68 -28.81 4.74
N GLN A 259 13.37 -28.47 3.50
CA GLN A 259 12.05 -27.95 3.11
C GLN A 259 10.93 -28.95 3.44
N LEU A 260 11.11 -30.23 3.11
CA LEU A 260 10.13 -31.28 3.34
C LEU A 260 9.93 -31.60 4.83
N SER A 261 10.97 -31.49 5.64
CA SER A 261 10.91 -31.70 7.09
C SER A 261 10.14 -30.60 7.83
N SER A 262 10.00 -29.43 7.23
CA SER A 262 9.37 -28.27 7.87
C SER A 262 7.86 -28.37 7.94
N ARG A 263 7.29 -28.44 9.15
CA ARG A 263 5.84 -28.41 9.37
C ARG A 263 5.25 -26.98 9.33
N ARG A 264 6.08 -25.95 9.35
CA ARG A 264 5.65 -24.53 9.40
C ARG A 264 5.50 -23.88 8.03
N LEU A 265 6.00 -24.50 6.98
CA LEU A 265 5.82 -24.01 5.62
C LEU A 265 4.45 -24.46 5.11
N ASP A 266 3.60 -23.51 4.74
CA ASP A 266 2.34 -23.80 4.09
C ASP A 266 2.53 -24.25 2.63
N GLN A 267 1.48 -24.79 2.02
CA GLN A 267 1.55 -25.31 0.66
C GLN A 267 1.90 -24.23 -0.37
N GLN A 268 1.36 -23.02 -0.23
CA GLN A 268 1.65 -21.91 -1.13
C GLN A 268 3.13 -21.52 -1.13
N THR A 269 3.74 -21.49 0.05
CA THR A 269 5.18 -21.22 0.20
C THR A 269 6.02 -22.31 -0.42
N ARG A 270 5.65 -23.60 -0.22
CA ARG A 270 6.34 -24.74 -0.85
C ARG A 270 6.27 -24.68 -2.38
N ASP A 271 5.09 -24.44 -2.93
CA ASP A 271 4.88 -24.30 -4.39
C ASP A 271 5.71 -23.14 -4.96
N THR A 272 5.90 -22.07 -4.19
CA THR A 272 6.74 -20.95 -4.58
C THR A 272 8.22 -21.31 -4.57
N PHE A 273 8.68 -22.03 -3.54
CA PHE A 273 10.06 -22.53 -3.46
C PHE A 273 10.36 -23.50 -4.61
N ASP A 274 9.43 -24.35 -4.95
CA ASP A 274 9.60 -25.31 -6.07
C ASP A 274 9.70 -24.56 -7.40
N ARG A 275 8.85 -23.58 -7.67
CA ARG A 275 8.97 -22.70 -8.85
C ARG A 275 10.31 -21.97 -8.90
N TRP A 276 10.80 -21.46 -7.77
CA TRP A 276 12.08 -20.78 -7.69
C TRP A 276 13.24 -21.73 -8.05
N ARG A 277 13.22 -22.96 -7.50
CA ARG A 277 14.21 -23.99 -7.82
C ARG A 277 14.21 -24.34 -9.30
N ASP A 278 13.03 -24.57 -9.86
CA ASP A 278 12.88 -24.94 -11.26
C ASP A 278 13.41 -23.85 -12.18
N ALA A 279 13.08 -22.60 -11.91
CA ALA A 279 13.59 -21.45 -12.68
C ALA A 279 15.11 -21.30 -12.58
N ALA A 280 15.67 -21.46 -11.38
CA ALA A 280 17.12 -21.39 -11.18
C ALA A 280 17.84 -22.58 -11.84
N THR A 281 17.27 -23.78 -11.76
CA THR A 281 17.82 -24.98 -12.40
C THR A 281 17.83 -24.84 -13.93
N GLN A 282 16.74 -24.38 -14.52
CA GLN A 282 16.67 -24.12 -15.97
C GLN A 282 17.69 -23.07 -16.39
N TRP A 283 17.84 -22.00 -15.59
CA TRP A 283 18.81 -20.96 -15.88
C TRP A 283 20.26 -21.46 -15.80
N LEU A 284 20.60 -22.31 -14.80
CA LEU A 284 21.93 -22.90 -14.64
C LEU A 284 22.31 -23.90 -15.74
N GLN A 285 21.32 -24.44 -16.47
CA GLN A 285 21.55 -25.35 -17.60
C GLN A 285 22.02 -24.63 -18.87
N LEU A 286 21.93 -23.30 -18.92
CA LEU A 286 22.41 -22.54 -20.07
C LEU A 286 23.95 -22.62 -20.16
N GLU A 287 24.49 -22.78 -21.36
CA GLU A 287 25.94 -22.91 -21.58
C GLU A 287 26.77 -21.76 -20.97
N GLN A 288 26.20 -20.57 -20.95
CA GLN A 288 26.84 -19.37 -20.42
C GLN A 288 26.94 -19.35 -18.88
N GLN A 289 26.26 -20.27 -18.18
CA GLN A 289 26.14 -20.26 -16.73
C GLN A 289 26.97 -21.34 -16.00
N GLN A 290 27.93 -21.95 -16.67
CA GLN A 290 28.75 -23.03 -16.10
C GLN A 290 29.50 -22.64 -14.82
N ALA A 291 30.03 -21.42 -14.78
CA ALA A 291 30.72 -20.91 -13.59
C ALA A 291 29.75 -20.70 -12.39
N ALA A 292 28.55 -20.20 -12.64
CA ALA A 292 27.50 -20.08 -11.62
C ALA A 292 27.04 -21.46 -11.13
N ALA A 293 26.88 -22.42 -12.02
CA ALA A 293 26.51 -23.80 -11.68
C ALA A 293 27.57 -24.47 -10.80
N LEU A 294 28.86 -24.25 -11.10
CA LEU A 294 29.97 -24.75 -10.26
C LEU A 294 29.97 -24.10 -8.88
N PHE A 295 29.71 -22.78 -8.80
CA PHE A 295 29.59 -22.06 -7.53
C PHE A 295 28.45 -22.64 -6.67
N VAL A 296 27.26 -22.81 -7.25
CA VAL A 296 26.09 -23.38 -6.56
C VAL A 296 26.38 -24.80 -6.06
N ARG A 297 27.01 -25.66 -6.90
CA ARG A 297 27.37 -27.03 -6.51
C ARG A 297 28.35 -27.03 -5.34
N ARG A 298 29.39 -26.19 -5.36
CA ARG A 298 30.33 -26.07 -4.24
C ARG A 298 29.62 -25.70 -2.93
N TRP A 299 28.66 -24.78 -2.98
CA TRP A 299 27.86 -24.42 -1.81
C TRP A 299 26.95 -25.55 -1.34
N ALA A 300 26.35 -26.31 -2.26
CA ALA A 300 25.55 -27.48 -1.95
C ALA A 300 26.37 -28.56 -1.22
N ASP A 301 27.63 -28.77 -1.69
CA ASP A 301 28.54 -29.79 -1.18
C ASP A 301 29.33 -29.33 0.08
N ARG A 302 29.15 -28.09 0.58
CA ARG A 302 29.94 -27.51 1.67
C ARG A 302 29.99 -28.35 2.96
N ALA A 303 28.99 -29.21 3.19
CA ALA A 303 28.91 -30.04 4.39
C ALA A 303 29.58 -31.41 4.21
N GLN A 304 30.13 -31.71 3.04
CA GLN A 304 30.85 -32.98 2.82
C GLN A 304 32.21 -32.97 3.53
N PRO A 305 32.66 -34.08 4.11
CA PRO A 305 33.85 -34.13 4.97
C PRO A 305 35.14 -33.63 4.33
N ASP A 306 35.31 -33.84 3.03
CA ASP A 306 36.47 -33.40 2.24
C ASP A 306 36.46 -31.90 1.88
N GLN A 307 35.32 -31.23 1.97
CA GLN A 307 35.15 -29.82 1.64
C GLN A 307 35.22 -28.89 2.86
N LEU A 308 35.08 -29.41 4.06
CA LEU A 308 34.79 -28.70 5.30
C LEU A 308 35.92 -27.81 5.85
N GLN A 309 37.15 -28.08 5.47
CA GLN A 309 38.30 -27.24 5.89
C GLN A 309 38.36 -25.90 5.17
N GLN A 310 37.62 -25.77 4.03
CA GLN A 310 37.64 -24.59 3.17
C GLN A 310 36.49 -23.60 3.44
N TRP A 311 35.47 -24.00 4.24
CA TRP A 311 34.29 -23.19 4.45
C TRP A 311 34.25 -22.52 5.81
N PRO A 312 33.84 -21.25 5.90
CA PRO A 312 33.58 -20.59 7.17
C PRO A 312 32.50 -21.34 7.96
N ARG A 313 32.75 -21.53 9.26
CA ARG A 313 31.76 -22.18 10.15
C ARG A 313 30.46 -21.42 10.30
N CYS A 314 30.46 -20.14 9.97
CA CYS A 314 29.31 -19.25 10.10
C CYS A 314 29.35 -18.18 9.02
N THR A 315 28.40 -18.20 8.11
CA THR A 315 28.28 -17.22 7.01
C THR A 315 26.93 -16.52 7.09
N PRO A 316 26.88 -15.18 7.09
CA PRO A 316 25.62 -14.45 6.96
C PRO A 316 24.95 -14.75 5.61
N CYS A 317 23.62 -14.96 5.60
CA CYS A 317 22.89 -15.30 4.37
C CYS A 317 23.01 -14.23 3.28
N HIS A 318 23.12 -12.96 3.67
CA HIS A 318 23.30 -11.86 2.73
C HIS A 318 24.65 -11.88 1.99
N GLU A 319 25.72 -12.44 2.58
CA GLU A 319 26.99 -12.61 1.89
C GLU A 319 26.88 -13.63 0.75
N LEU A 320 26.17 -14.75 0.99
CA LEU A 320 25.85 -15.69 -0.06
C LEU A 320 24.98 -15.03 -1.14
N LEU A 321 23.97 -14.24 -0.73
CA LEU A 321 23.12 -13.51 -1.66
C LEU A 321 23.95 -12.61 -2.60
N TYR A 322 24.83 -11.76 -2.02
CA TYR A 322 25.67 -10.87 -2.82
C TYR A 322 26.65 -11.64 -3.73
N SER A 323 27.14 -12.80 -3.28
CA SER A 323 27.96 -13.67 -4.12
C SER A 323 27.19 -14.28 -5.30
N LEU A 324 25.87 -14.49 -5.17
CA LEU A 324 25.01 -14.98 -6.24
C LEU A 324 24.62 -13.88 -7.23
N VAL A 325 24.41 -12.66 -6.73
CA VAL A 325 24.01 -11.50 -7.55
C VAL A 325 24.99 -11.20 -8.69
N GLN A 326 26.29 -11.39 -8.45
CA GLN A 326 27.32 -11.14 -9.49
C GLN A 326 27.15 -11.98 -10.76
N TRP A 327 26.41 -13.09 -10.69
CA TRP A 327 26.16 -13.97 -11.82
C TRP A 327 24.92 -13.58 -12.64
N LEU A 328 24.10 -12.64 -12.14
CA LEU A 328 22.80 -12.30 -12.75
C LEU A 328 22.94 -11.11 -13.70
N PRO A 329 22.68 -11.30 -15.02
CA PRO A 329 22.79 -10.23 -15.98
C PRO A 329 21.77 -9.11 -15.75
N GLU A 330 20.62 -9.41 -15.17
CA GLU A 330 19.58 -8.44 -14.85
C GLU A 330 20.06 -7.30 -13.93
N MET A 331 21.14 -7.51 -13.21
CA MET A 331 21.72 -6.48 -12.33
C MET A 331 22.50 -5.41 -13.10
N GLN A 332 22.86 -5.68 -14.34
CA GLN A 332 23.64 -4.75 -15.19
C GLN A 332 22.73 -3.81 -16.00
N ASP A 333 21.50 -4.25 -16.32
CA ASP A 333 20.69 -3.60 -17.34
C ASP A 333 19.47 -2.81 -16.82
N LEU A 334 19.09 -2.96 -15.53
CA LEU A 334 17.86 -2.38 -15.01
C LEU A 334 18.09 -1.60 -13.70
N PRO A 335 17.81 -0.29 -13.67
CA PRO A 335 17.86 0.51 -12.42
C PRO A 335 16.99 -0.05 -11.30
N ASP A 336 15.84 -0.63 -11.65
CA ASP A 336 14.90 -1.25 -10.70
C ASP A 336 15.47 -2.49 -10.01
N SER A 337 16.46 -3.17 -10.62
CA SER A 337 17.06 -4.38 -10.06
C SER A 337 17.82 -4.12 -8.78
N GLN A 338 18.48 -2.98 -8.65
CA GLN A 338 19.17 -2.59 -7.42
C GLN A 338 18.19 -2.34 -6.28
N SER A 339 17.09 -1.65 -6.55
CA SER A 339 16.03 -1.42 -5.57
C SER A 339 15.37 -2.72 -5.13
N LEU A 340 15.09 -3.63 -6.05
CA LEU A 340 14.54 -4.95 -5.75
C LEU A 340 15.51 -5.81 -4.93
N LEU A 341 16.80 -5.79 -5.24
CA LEU A 341 17.83 -6.46 -4.45
C LEU A 341 17.90 -5.89 -3.04
N GLN A 342 17.82 -4.57 -2.89
CA GLN A 342 17.81 -3.91 -1.59
C GLN A 342 16.58 -4.33 -0.77
N VAL A 343 15.37 -4.36 -1.37
CA VAL A 343 14.15 -4.85 -0.73
C VAL A 343 14.33 -6.29 -0.25
N PHE A 344 14.82 -7.16 -1.14
CA PHE A 344 15.03 -8.57 -0.80
C PHE A 344 16.06 -8.73 0.32
N THR A 345 17.19 -8.04 0.25
CA THR A 345 18.24 -8.07 1.26
C THR A 345 17.75 -7.54 2.61
N ASN A 346 17.06 -6.39 2.62
CA ASN A 346 16.51 -5.80 3.84
C ASN A 346 15.48 -6.73 4.48
N THR A 347 14.65 -7.38 3.68
CA THR A 347 13.69 -8.38 4.17
C THR A 347 14.42 -9.54 4.83
N LEU A 348 15.41 -10.13 4.15
CA LEU A 348 16.21 -11.23 4.71
C LEU A 348 16.91 -10.84 6.02
N GLN A 349 17.48 -9.65 6.09
CA GLN A 349 18.17 -9.17 7.29
C GLN A 349 17.21 -8.89 8.44
N THR A 350 16.07 -8.25 8.17
CA THR A 350 15.09 -7.88 9.19
C THR A 350 14.40 -9.12 9.77
N THR A 351 13.94 -10.01 8.90
CA THR A 351 13.28 -11.26 9.32
C THR A 351 14.28 -12.26 9.87
N GLY A 352 15.53 -12.25 9.39
CA GLY A 352 16.62 -13.05 9.92
C GLY A 352 16.90 -12.80 11.41
N LYS A 353 16.67 -11.57 11.91
CA LYS A 353 16.78 -11.24 13.34
C LYS A 353 15.76 -11.99 14.21
N LEU A 354 14.67 -12.44 13.64
CA LEU A 354 13.67 -13.28 14.33
C LEU A 354 14.13 -14.75 14.44
N SER A 355 15.13 -15.14 13.68
CA SER A 355 15.71 -16.48 13.70
C SER A 355 16.68 -16.62 14.88
N ARG A 356 16.68 -17.79 15.53
CA ARG A 356 17.68 -18.17 16.57
C ARG A 356 19.12 -17.96 16.09
N PHE A 357 19.36 -18.03 14.79
CA PHE A 357 20.69 -17.94 14.18
C PHE A 357 20.96 -16.59 13.52
N ASN A 358 20.11 -15.58 13.72
CA ASN A 358 20.28 -14.23 13.15
C ASN A 358 20.51 -14.22 11.63
N GLY A 359 19.83 -15.09 10.90
CA GLY A 359 19.98 -15.16 9.44
C GLY A 359 21.33 -15.72 8.98
N ARG A 360 22.01 -16.51 9.80
CA ARG A 360 23.32 -17.09 9.50
C ARG A 360 23.23 -18.55 9.09
N ILE A 361 24.09 -18.94 8.14
CA ILE A 361 24.29 -20.31 7.68
C ILE A 361 25.42 -20.90 8.55
N LEU A 362 25.10 -21.96 9.27
CA LEU A 362 26.09 -22.69 10.05
C LEU A 362 26.58 -23.92 9.27
N THR A 363 27.88 -24.17 9.34
CA THR A 363 28.51 -25.33 8.70
C THR A 363 29.39 -26.02 9.74
N PHE A 364 28.81 -26.99 10.45
CA PHE A 364 29.50 -27.80 11.44
C PHE A 364 29.46 -29.26 11.04
N PRO A 365 30.58 -29.87 10.67
CA PRO A 365 30.68 -31.28 10.32
C PRO A 365 30.34 -32.23 11.46
N ASP A 366 30.81 -31.85 12.61
CA ASP A 366 30.66 -32.58 13.89
C ASP A 366 29.23 -32.40 14.48
N ARG A 367 28.45 -31.48 13.95
CA ARG A 367 27.05 -31.18 14.37
C ARG A 367 26.13 -30.90 13.19
N PRO A 368 25.89 -31.93 12.33
CA PRO A 368 25.08 -31.74 11.13
C PRO A 368 23.65 -31.28 11.44
N GLU A 369 23.09 -31.68 12.58
CA GLU A 369 21.76 -31.25 13.02
C GLU A 369 21.68 -29.71 13.23
N LEU A 370 22.73 -29.11 13.79
CA LEU A 370 22.78 -27.66 14.02
C LEU A 370 22.88 -26.91 12.69
N SER A 371 23.63 -27.46 11.74
CA SER A 371 23.71 -26.94 10.37
C SER A 371 22.37 -26.98 9.68
N GLN A 372 21.67 -28.12 9.74
CA GLN A 372 20.31 -28.28 9.18
C GLN A 372 19.29 -27.34 9.85
N GLN A 373 19.34 -27.19 11.17
CA GLN A 373 18.48 -26.26 11.89
C GLN A 373 18.70 -24.80 11.43
N SER A 374 19.94 -24.40 11.18
CA SER A 374 20.22 -23.05 10.66
C SER A 374 19.59 -22.83 9.29
N VAL A 375 19.67 -23.80 8.39
CA VAL A 375 19.03 -23.77 7.07
C VAL A 375 17.51 -23.74 7.23
N LEU A 376 16.94 -24.59 8.09
CA LEU A 376 15.50 -24.61 8.36
C LEU A 376 15.00 -23.22 8.82
N HIS A 377 15.73 -22.55 9.69
CA HIS A 377 15.38 -21.21 10.13
C HIS A 377 15.50 -20.17 9.02
N LEU A 378 16.48 -20.29 8.12
CA LEU A 378 16.55 -19.42 6.93
C LEU A 378 15.36 -19.60 6.01
N LEU A 379 14.94 -20.86 5.76
CA LEU A 379 13.76 -21.14 4.97
C LEU A 379 12.50 -20.55 5.61
N GLN A 380 12.31 -20.75 6.92
CA GLN A 380 11.10 -20.33 7.64
C GLN A 380 11.01 -18.84 7.91
N PHE A 381 12.12 -18.20 8.28
CA PHE A 381 12.12 -16.81 8.75
C PHE A 381 12.66 -15.81 7.72
N CYS A 382 13.47 -16.24 6.75
CA CYS A 382 14.02 -15.35 5.75
C CYS A 382 13.34 -15.48 4.39
N LEU A 383 13.22 -16.68 3.85
CA LEU A 383 12.69 -16.90 2.50
C LEU A 383 11.16 -17.05 2.47
N ALA A 384 10.56 -17.71 3.46
CA ALA A 384 9.10 -17.90 3.50
C ALA A 384 8.31 -16.58 3.55
N PRO A 385 8.70 -15.53 4.30
CA PRO A 385 7.99 -14.25 4.25
C PRO A 385 7.97 -13.60 2.87
N VAL A 386 9.03 -13.76 2.08
CA VAL A 386 9.08 -13.30 0.69
C VAL A 386 8.17 -14.17 -0.18
N ALA A 387 8.30 -15.49 -0.08
CA ALA A 387 7.53 -16.46 -0.87
C ALA A 387 6.02 -16.39 -0.61
N ALA A 388 5.62 -16.09 0.62
CA ALA A 388 4.23 -15.93 1.05
C ALA A 388 3.66 -14.53 0.78
N GLU A 389 4.39 -13.65 0.09
CA GLU A 389 3.99 -12.25 -0.17
C GLU A 389 3.74 -11.41 1.11
N GLN A 390 4.33 -11.81 2.24
CA GLN A 390 4.22 -11.07 3.50
C GLN A 390 5.24 -9.91 3.56
N ALA A 391 6.28 -9.98 2.75
CA ALA A 391 7.24 -8.88 2.60
C ALA A 391 6.64 -7.78 1.71
N THR A 392 6.49 -6.59 2.26
CA THR A 392 6.08 -5.40 1.51
C THR A 392 7.30 -4.74 0.90
N VAL A 393 7.19 -4.33 -0.35
CA VAL A 393 8.19 -3.47 -0.99
C VAL A 393 8.13 -2.11 -0.31
N ASP A 394 9.25 -1.64 0.23
CA ASP A 394 9.35 -0.29 0.77
C ASP A 394 9.44 0.70 -0.38
N GLU A 395 8.45 1.58 -0.49
CA GLU A 395 8.29 2.54 -1.59
C GLU A 395 9.35 3.62 -1.62
N THR A 396 9.93 3.92 -0.46
CA THR A 396 11.02 4.91 -0.36
C THR A 396 12.27 4.48 -1.13
N LEU A 397 12.34 3.21 -1.56
CA LEU A 397 13.43 2.67 -2.36
C LEU A 397 13.27 2.95 -3.86
N PHE A 398 12.08 3.36 -4.32
CA PHE A 398 11.82 3.77 -5.69
C PHE A 398 11.75 5.30 -5.77
N ASP A 399 12.86 5.95 -5.44
CA ASP A 399 12.93 7.41 -5.23
C ASP A 399 12.65 8.27 -6.46
N THR A 400 12.51 7.70 -7.64
CA THR A 400 12.24 8.48 -8.85
C THR A 400 11.24 7.77 -9.77
N GLN A 401 10.04 8.33 -9.85
CA GLN A 401 9.12 7.99 -10.92
C GLN A 401 9.79 8.30 -12.27
N PRO A 402 9.83 7.34 -13.22
CA PRO A 402 10.35 7.62 -14.56
C PRO A 402 9.59 8.79 -15.19
N ALA A 403 10.31 9.66 -15.86
CA ALA A 403 9.69 10.77 -16.59
C ALA A 403 8.68 10.22 -17.61
N ASP A 404 7.55 10.93 -17.77
CA ASP A 404 6.46 10.57 -18.69
C ASP A 404 5.90 9.15 -18.46
N SER A 405 5.68 8.78 -17.20
CA SER A 405 5.07 7.51 -16.82
C SER A 405 3.78 7.70 -16.03
N LEU A 406 2.78 6.83 -16.29
CA LEU A 406 1.53 6.78 -15.52
C LEU A 406 1.79 6.15 -14.15
N SER A 407 1.45 6.86 -13.08
CA SER A 407 1.48 6.29 -11.72
C SER A 407 0.28 5.38 -11.47
N ILE A 408 0.52 4.12 -11.07
CA ILE A 408 -0.52 3.23 -10.53
C ILE A 408 -0.25 3.02 -9.04
N LEU A 409 -1.16 3.53 -8.22
CA LEU A 409 -1.00 3.60 -6.77
C LEU A 409 -2.19 2.98 -6.05
N SER A 410 -1.97 2.48 -4.84
CA SER A 410 -3.09 2.26 -3.93
C SER A 410 -3.63 3.60 -3.43
N ILE A 411 -4.90 3.61 -3.02
CA ILE A 411 -5.49 4.82 -2.44
C ILE A 411 -4.70 5.29 -1.21
N HIS A 412 -4.19 4.38 -0.40
CA HIS A 412 -3.34 4.72 0.75
C HIS A 412 -2.04 5.45 0.36
N GLN A 413 -1.41 5.02 -0.73
CA GLN A 413 -0.20 5.66 -1.25
C GLN A 413 -0.44 7.05 -1.82
N SER A 414 -1.65 7.32 -2.28
CA SER A 414 -1.99 8.64 -2.84
C SER A 414 -2.22 9.71 -1.77
N LYS A 415 -2.26 9.34 -0.48
CA LYS A 415 -2.42 10.30 0.60
C LYS A 415 -1.24 11.29 0.61
N GLY A 416 -1.54 12.59 0.67
CA GLY A 416 -0.55 13.65 0.55
C GLY A 416 -0.16 14.02 -0.88
N LEU A 417 -0.42 13.16 -1.87
CA LEU A 417 -0.14 13.44 -3.29
C LEU A 417 -1.32 14.16 -3.96
N GLU A 418 -1.04 14.77 -5.12
CA GLU A 418 -2.03 15.38 -5.99
C GLU A 418 -1.60 15.29 -7.46
N PHE A 419 -2.57 15.17 -8.36
CA PHE A 419 -2.31 15.01 -9.78
C PHE A 419 -3.33 15.84 -10.59
N PRO A 420 -2.94 16.42 -11.74
CA PRO A 420 -3.88 17.06 -12.64
C PRO A 420 -5.05 16.16 -13.06
N LEU A 421 -4.78 14.89 -13.38
CA LEU A 421 -5.79 13.89 -13.71
C LEU A 421 -5.68 12.67 -12.81
N VAL A 422 -6.78 12.29 -12.17
CA VAL A 422 -6.85 11.05 -11.38
C VAL A 422 -7.97 10.17 -11.92
N ILE A 423 -7.61 8.91 -12.17
CA ILE A 423 -8.54 7.82 -12.45
C ILE A 423 -8.69 7.01 -11.16
N VAL A 424 -9.91 6.81 -10.71
CA VAL A 424 -10.19 6.00 -9.51
C VAL A 424 -10.91 4.73 -9.93
N ASP A 425 -10.25 3.59 -9.73
CA ASP A 425 -10.87 2.28 -9.93
C ASP A 425 -11.83 1.97 -8.79
N ILE A 426 -13.12 2.10 -9.06
CA ILE A 426 -14.17 1.84 -8.09
C ILE A 426 -14.71 0.42 -8.12
N GLY A 427 -14.40 -0.38 -9.15
CA GLY A 427 -15.03 -1.69 -9.24
C GLY A 427 -14.55 -2.61 -10.36
N SER A 428 -13.36 -2.45 -10.92
CA SER A 428 -12.86 -3.36 -11.98
C SER A 428 -12.65 -4.80 -11.47
N ASP A 429 -12.50 -5.00 -10.18
CA ASP A 429 -12.30 -6.30 -9.53
C ASP A 429 -13.59 -6.92 -8.93
N LEU A 430 -14.73 -6.27 -9.13
CA LEU A 430 -16.04 -6.68 -8.60
C LEU A 430 -16.91 -7.45 -9.63
N ALA A 431 -16.32 -8.18 -10.55
CA ALA A 431 -17.01 -8.94 -11.59
C ALA A 431 -17.98 -10.01 -11.07
N ASN A 432 -17.81 -10.48 -9.83
CA ASN A 432 -18.70 -11.42 -9.18
C ASN A 432 -19.09 -10.93 -7.78
N PRO A 433 -20.36 -10.95 -7.42
CA PRO A 433 -20.86 -10.62 -6.09
C PRO A 433 -20.54 -11.76 -5.10
N ARG A 434 -19.26 -12.09 -4.93
CA ARG A 434 -18.86 -13.01 -3.85
C ARG A 434 -18.93 -12.26 -2.52
N PRO A 435 -19.49 -12.88 -1.47
CA PRO A 435 -19.55 -12.26 -0.15
C PRO A 435 -18.21 -11.69 0.35
N SER A 436 -17.09 -12.36 0.04
CA SER A 436 -15.75 -11.87 0.40
C SER A 436 -15.31 -10.60 -0.34
N ASN A 437 -15.84 -10.34 -1.54
CA ASN A 437 -15.56 -9.11 -2.29
C ASN A 437 -16.52 -8.00 -1.87
N ALA A 438 -17.81 -8.34 -1.66
CA ALA A 438 -18.80 -7.43 -1.11
C ALA A 438 -18.38 -6.90 0.26
N PHE A 439 -17.80 -7.76 1.13
CA PHE A 439 -17.30 -7.36 2.43
C PHE A 439 -16.23 -6.25 2.39
N ARG A 440 -15.38 -6.24 1.37
CA ARG A 440 -14.34 -5.20 1.23
C ARG A 440 -14.90 -3.86 0.77
N ARG A 441 -15.94 -3.88 -0.05
CA ARG A 441 -16.52 -2.70 -0.70
C ARG A 441 -17.88 -2.32 -0.16
N PHE A 442 -18.57 -3.28 0.45
CA PHE A 442 -19.85 -3.13 1.12
C PHE A 442 -19.97 -4.22 2.19
N PRO A 443 -19.54 -3.99 3.44
CA PRO A 443 -19.48 -4.99 4.50
C PRO A 443 -20.87 -5.27 5.09
N ASP A 444 -21.66 -6.13 4.46
CA ASP A 444 -23.02 -6.49 4.88
C ASP A 444 -23.16 -7.85 5.57
N LEU A 445 -22.07 -8.61 5.70
CA LEU A 445 -22.12 -9.97 6.24
C LEU A 445 -22.26 -9.99 7.76
N PRO A 446 -23.22 -10.76 8.30
CA PRO A 446 -23.25 -11.05 9.74
C PRO A 446 -22.01 -11.87 10.13
N GLY A 447 -21.43 -11.60 11.29
CA GLY A 447 -20.29 -12.34 11.82
C GLY A 447 -18.93 -11.83 11.32
N THR A 448 -18.82 -10.57 10.95
CA THR A 448 -17.53 -9.91 10.73
C THR A 448 -16.62 -10.20 11.92
N PRO A 449 -15.41 -10.78 11.71
CA PRO A 449 -14.48 -11.00 12.80
C PRO A 449 -14.24 -9.67 13.51
N HIS A 450 -14.25 -9.70 14.83
CA HIS A 450 -13.90 -8.54 15.65
C HIS A 450 -12.56 -8.03 15.16
N LEU A 451 -12.49 -6.75 14.84
CA LEU A 451 -11.23 -6.13 14.50
C LEU A 451 -10.30 -6.27 15.71
N GLN A 452 -9.02 -6.46 15.43
CA GLN A 452 -8.02 -6.55 16.50
C GLN A 452 -8.12 -5.36 17.47
N GLU A 453 -8.53 -4.22 16.99
CA GLU A 453 -8.86 -3.03 17.77
C GLU A 453 -9.94 -3.30 18.82
N ASP A 454 -11.01 -4.04 18.50
CA ASP A 454 -12.08 -4.35 19.46
C ASP A 454 -11.57 -5.23 20.62
N LEU A 455 -10.66 -6.15 20.31
CA LEU A 455 -10.03 -7.00 21.32
C LEU A 455 -9.08 -6.21 22.23
N LEU A 456 -8.41 -5.19 21.69
CA LEU A 456 -7.45 -4.37 22.43
C LEU A 456 -8.12 -3.22 23.21
N ARG A 457 -9.31 -2.79 22.83
CA ARG A 457 -10.00 -1.67 23.49
C ARG A 457 -10.36 -1.93 24.95
N CYS A 458 -10.56 -3.17 25.35
CA CYS A 458 -10.79 -3.50 26.77
C CYS A 458 -9.60 -3.14 27.67
N PHE A 459 -8.41 -2.99 27.09
CA PHE A 459 -7.18 -2.56 27.77
C PHE A 459 -6.86 -1.08 27.56
N SER A 460 -7.69 -0.36 26.80
CA SER A 460 -7.53 1.06 26.50
C SER A 460 -8.34 1.91 27.46
N PRO A 461 -7.85 3.08 27.89
CA PRO A 461 -8.65 4.07 28.61
C PRO A 461 -9.75 4.72 27.75
N LEU A 462 -9.75 4.48 26.44
CA LEU A 462 -10.87 4.86 25.57
C LEU A 462 -12.06 3.97 25.89
N GLN A 463 -13.23 4.56 26.00
CA GLN A 463 -14.47 3.82 26.19
C GLN A 463 -14.71 2.86 25.02
N GLN A 464 -15.53 1.82 25.25
CA GLN A 464 -15.96 0.93 24.19
C GLN A 464 -16.58 1.73 23.04
N PRO A 465 -16.27 1.41 21.77
CA PRO A 465 -16.83 2.13 20.65
C PRO A 465 -18.36 1.97 20.67
N THR A 466 -19.04 3.07 20.46
CA THR A 466 -20.51 3.07 20.31
C THR A 466 -20.95 2.41 19.00
N ARG A 467 -20.02 2.24 18.05
CA ARG A 467 -20.28 1.67 16.72
C ARG A 467 -19.71 0.27 16.59
N SER A 468 -20.47 -0.60 15.91
CA SER A 468 -20.03 -1.96 15.59
C SER A 468 -18.76 -1.97 14.72
N GLY A 469 -18.01 -3.07 14.73
CA GLY A 469 -16.86 -3.25 13.84
C GLY A 469 -17.24 -3.16 12.35
N ARG A 470 -18.46 -3.59 12.01
CA ARG A 470 -19.04 -3.48 10.66
C ARG A 470 -19.25 -2.00 10.28
N ASP A 471 -19.88 -1.20 11.14
CA ASP A 471 -20.13 0.22 10.86
C ASP A 471 -18.81 0.98 10.67
N ARG A 472 -17.81 0.67 11.49
CA ARG A 472 -16.48 1.27 11.34
C ARG A 472 -15.79 0.86 10.04
N ALA A 473 -16.02 -0.36 9.54
CA ALA A 473 -15.53 -0.77 8.23
C ALA A 473 -16.20 0.02 7.07
N PHE A 474 -17.50 0.36 7.20
CA PHE A 474 -18.14 1.29 6.28
C PHE A 474 -17.53 2.68 6.34
N ASP A 475 -17.32 3.21 7.54
CA ASP A 475 -16.72 4.53 7.73
C ASP A 475 -15.32 4.61 7.11
N ASP A 476 -14.52 3.55 7.22
CA ASP A 476 -13.19 3.48 6.59
C ASP A 476 -13.27 3.47 5.07
N LEU A 477 -14.25 2.80 4.48
CA LEU A 477 -14.46 2.81 3.03
C LEU A 477 -14.86 4.21 2.52
N TYR A 478 -15.71 4.94 3.27
CA TYR A 478 -16.02 6.33 2.94
C TYR A 478 -14.77 7.20 2.97
N ARG A 479 -13.96 7.12 4.02
CA ARG A 479 -12.69 7.85 4.13
C ARG A 479 -11.71 7.48 3.01
N GLN A 480 -11.60 6.20 2.70
CA GLN A 480 -10.71 5.71 1.64
C GLN A 480 -11.06 6.33 0.29
N TYR A 481 -12.33 6.31 -0.09
CA TYR A 481 -12.75 6.90 -1.36
C TYR A 481 -12.81 8.43 -1.32
N PHE A 482 -13.09 9.03 -0.18
CA PHE A 482 -12.94 10.47 0.01
C PHE A 482 -11.50 10.92 -0.30
N VAL A 483 -10.51 10.21 0.22
CA VAL A 483 -9.10 10.47 -0.11
C VAL A 483 -8.88 10.34 -1.62
N ALA A 484 -9.29 9.24 -2.25
CA ALA A 484 -9.08 9.03 -3.68
C ALA A 484 -9.69 10.14 -4.54
N PHE A 485 -10.96 10.51 -4.25
CA PHE A 485 -11.70 11.52 -5.00
C PHE A 485 -11.20 12.95 -4.75
N SER A 486 -10.46 13.19 -3.67
CA SER A 486 -9.87 14.49 -3.33
C SER A 486 -8.44 14.70 -3.87
N ARG A 487 -7.86 13.73 -4.60
CA ARG A 487 -6.50 13.83 -5.16
C ARG A 487 -6.40 14.61 -6.47
N PRO A 488 -7.42 14.63 -7.37
CA PRO A 488 -7.32 15.35 -8.62
C PRO A 488 -7.38 16.87 -8.43
N GLN A 489 -6.60 17.57 -9.28
CA GLN A 489 -6.66 19.02 -9.42
C GLN A 489 -7.76 19.42 -10.43
N ASP A 490 -7.73 18.82 -11.63
CA ASP A 490 -8.51 19.26 -12.79
C ASP A 490 -9.54 18.25 -13.27
N VAL A 491 -9.17 16.95 -13.31
CA VAL A 491 -10.00 15.91 -13.92
C VAL A 491 -10.08 14.69 -13.00
N LEU A 492 -11.30 14.32 -12.65
CA LEU A 492 -11.61 13.07 -11.95
C LEU A 492 -12.35 12.13 -12.89
N VAL A 493 -11.83 10.91 -13.03
CA VAL A 493 -12.47 9.82 -13.79
C VAL A 493 -12.75 8.66 -12.85
N LEU A 494 -14.00 8.25 -12.71
CA LEU A 494 -14.38 7.01 -12.05
C LEU A 494 -14.39 5.89 -13.09
N THR A 495 -13.81 4.74 -12.74
CA THR A 495 -13.72 3.62 -13.67
C THR A 495 -14.05 2.29 -13.00
N GLY A 496 -14.61 1.36 -13.76
CA GLY A 496 -14.96 0.03 -13.23
C GLY A 496 -15.85 -0.77 -14.20
N LEU A 497 -16.29 -1.92 -13.73
CA LEU A 497 -17.29 -2.70 -14.46
C LEU A 497 -18.68 -2.11 -14.30
N ARG A 498 -19.53 -2.19 -15.33
CA ARG A 498 -20.93 -1.70 -15.29
C ARG A 498 -21.72 -2.31 -14.15
N SER A 499 -21.49 -3.59 -13.84
CA SER A 499 -22.13 -4.26 -12.71
C SER A 499 -21.83 -3.64 -11.35
N ALA A 500 -20.71 -2.94 -11.20
CA ALA A 500 -20.26 -2.30 -9.96
C ALA A 500 -20.27 -0.76 -10.03
N ALA A 501 -20.80 -0.19 -11.12
CA ALA A 501 -20.94 1.23 -11.35
C ALA A 501 -22.27 1.77 -10.75
N PRO A 502 -22.50 3.09 -10.73
CA PRO A 502 -23.81 3.64 -10.41
C PRO A 502 -24.91 3.00 -11.27
N GLY A 503 -25.94 2.43 -10.63
CA GLY A 503 -27.01 1.69 -11.32
C GLY A 503 -26.72 0.21 -11.61
N GLY A 504 -25.55 -0.30 -11.23
CA GLY A 504 -25.21 -1.72 -11.36
C GLY A 504 -25.76 -2.61 -10.24
N ASP A 505 -25.67 -3.94 -10.44
CA ASP A 505 -26.22 -4.95 -9.52
C ASP A 505 -25.37 -5.19 -8.27
N VAL A 506 -24.09 -4.77 -8.28
CA VAL A 506 -23.14 -4.98 -7.18
C VAL A 506 -23.15 -3.77 -6.26
N GLN A 507 -23.51 -3.98 -4.99
CA GLN A 507 -23.45 -2.92 -3.98
C GLN A 507 -22.02 -2.44 -3.80
N ASN A 508 -21.81 -1.13 -3.96
CA ASN A 508 -20.51 -0.51 -3.94
C ASN A 508 -20.58 0.90 -3.38
N ILE A 509 -19.95 1.14 -2.22
CA ILE A 509 -19.91 2.45 -1.59
C ILE A 509 -19.27 3.49 -2.51
N ALA A 510 -18.23 3.13 -3.25
CA ALA A 510 -17.58 4.04 -4.19
C ALA A 510 -18.48 4.45 -5.36
N ALA A 511 -19.50 3.66 -5.68
CA ALA A 511 -20.53 3.97 -6.66
C ALA A 511 -21.76 4.68 -6.05
N GLY A 512 -21.72 4.99 -4.73
CA GLY A 512 -22.76 5.73 -4.05
C GLY A 512 -23.80 4.88 -3.31
N CYS A 513 -23.58 3.57 -3.12
CA CYS A 513 -24.45 2.77 -2.27
C CYS A 513 -24.29 3.15 -0.79
N THR A 514 -25.40 3.32 -0.09
CA THR A 514 -25.42 3.61 1.37
C THR A 514 -25.78 2.36 2.17
N ARG A 515 -25.63 2.42 3.50
CA ARG A 515 -26.03 1.33 4.42
C ARG A 515 -27.54 1.10 4.43
N ALA A 516 -28.33 2.12 4.15
CA ALA A 516 -29.78 2.01 4.00
C ALA A 516 -30.20 1.24 2.76
N GLY A 517 -29.23 0.92 1.91
CA GLY A 517 -29.31 -0.17 0.93
C GLY A 517 -29.66 0.23 -0.49
N LEU A 518 -30.11 1.40 -0.85
CA LEU A 518 -30.54 1.61 -2.23
C LEU A 518 -30.49 3.04 -2.76
N ASP A 519 -30.13 4.02 -1.97
CA ASP A 519 -29.99 5.38 -2.47
C ASP A 519 -28.62 5.53 -3.15
N MET A 520 -28.59 5.12 -4.40
CA MET A 520 -27.48 5.47 -5.28
C MET A 520 -27.53 6.97 -5.51
N TRP A 521 -26.44 7.67 -5.20
CA TRP A 521 -26.34 9.05 -5.62
C TRP A 521 -26.44 9.12 -7.14
N THR A 522 -27.42 9.88 -7.60
CA THR A 522 -27.69 10.01 -9.02
C THR A 522 -26.58 10.81 -9.69
N PRO A 523 -26.20 10.44 -10.90
CA PRO A 523 -25.06 11.01 -11.61
C PRO A 523 -25.34 12.41 -12.21
N GLN A 524 -26.08 13.28 -11.53
CA GLN A 524 -26.21 14.67 -11.96
C GLN A 524 -24.86 15.40 -12.04
N THR A 525 -23.83 14.77 -11.45
CA THR A 525 -22.46 15.27 -11.40
C THR A 525 -21.47 14.41 -12.19
N LEU A 526 -21.91 13.29 -12.78
CA LEU A 526 -21.08 12.34 -13.50
C LEU A 526 -21.50 12.29 -14.97
N VAL A 527 -20.55 12.45 -15.89
CA VAL A 527 -20.75 12.26 -17.33
C VAL A 527 -20.07 10.98 -17.78
N GLU A 528 -20.83 10.00 -18.27
CA GLU A 528 -20.27 8.75 -18.81
C GLU A 528 -19.63 9.00 -20.19
N ILE A 529 -18.43 8.38 -20.40
CA ILE A 529 -17.61 8.48 -21.62
C ILE A 529 -17.27 7.11 -22.20
#